data_db07ce1a3e4f3e882e5bc6841760b1f2
#
_entry.id   db07ce1a3e4f3e882e5bc6841760b1f2
#
_cell.length_a   1.000
_cell.length_b   1.000
_cell.length_c   1.000
_cell.angle_alpha   90.00
_cell.angle_beta   90.00
_cell.angle_gamma   90.00
#
_symmetry.space_group_name_H-M   'P 1'
#
loop_
_entity.id
_entity.type
_entity.pdbx_description
1 polymer ?
#
loop_
_entity_poly.entity_id
_entity_poly.type
_entity_poly.pdbx_seq_one_letter_code
_entity_poly.pdbx_strand_id
1 'polypeptide(L)'
;MVDIVVERDIAARPEIVFAMFTEPDLLVRWLGDTAELDPVPGGVFRFTLADQDACRGRYVELDPPHRLVFTWGWERAEAIPVPAGSTEVTVELARTSTGTRLRLTHRGLDGDAATLHEHGWDRFLARLGAVLSGVDPGTDPWEEHPDDVLERVREER
;
A
#
# COMPACT_ATOMS: atom_id res chain seq x y z
N MET A 1 -11.64 13.39 9.39
CA MET A 1 -10.62 12.48 8.85
C MET A 1 -10.73 11.12 9.52
N VAL A 2 -10.48 10.09 8.76
CA VAL A 2 -10.61 8.71 9.22
C VAL A 2 -9.25 8.03 9.12
N ASP A 3 -8.86 7.27 10.15
CA ASP A 3 -7.70 6.39 10.07
C ASP A 3 -8.15 5.02 9.60
N ILE A 4 -7.51 4.52 8.55
CA ILE A 4 -7.72 3.16 8.07
C ILE A 4 -6.67 2.27 8.73
N VAL A 5 -7.13 1.20 9.37
CA VAL A 5 -6.24 0.20 9.98
C VAL A 5 -6.53 -1.16 9.38
N VAL A 6 -5.51 -1.79 8.80
CA VAL A 6 -5.61 -3.13 8.23
C VAL A 6 -4.52 -4.00 8.84
N GLU A 7 -4.89 -5.18 9.31
CA GLU A 7 -3.95 -6.13 9.90
C GLU A 7 -3.96 -7.44 9.12
N ARG A 8 -2.78 -8.05 8.96
CA ARG A 8 -2.62 -9.33 8.25
C ARG A 8 -1.53 -10.18 8.89
N ASP A 9 -1.74 -11.48 8.89
CA ASP A 9 -0.70 -12.45 9.21
C ASP A 9 -0.05 -12.89 7.90
N ILE A 10 1.28 -12.76 7.82
CA ILE A 10 2.04 -13.06 6.62
C ILE A 10 3.06 -14.15 6.92
N ALA A 11 3.10 -15.18 6.09
CA ALA A 11 3.98 -16.34 6.26
C ALA A 11 5.41 -16.05 5.74
N ALA A 12 6.02 -14.99 6.27
CA ALA A 12 7.40 -14.60 5.97
C ALA A 12 7.94 -13.79 7.13
N ARG A 13 9.26 -13.83 7.34
CA ARG A 13 9.93 -13.07 8.41
C ARG A 13 9.77 -11.55 8.20
N PRO A 14 9.79 -10.74 9.27
CA PRO A 14 9.72 -9.28 9.15
C PRO A 14 10.74 -8.68 8.19
N GLU A 15 11.97 -9.19 8.14
CA GLU A 15 13.02 -8.72 7.25
C GLU A 15 12.61 -8.83 5.77
N ILE A 16 11.94 -9.93 5.42
CA ILE A 16 11.45 -10.17 4.06
C ILE A 16 10.26 -9.26 3.75
N VAL A 17 9.31 -9.15 4.68
CA VAL A 17 8.15 -8.26 4.51
C VAL A 17 8.60 -6.81 4.37
N PHE A 18 9.54 -6.37 5.20
CA PHE A 18 10.09 -5.02 5.13
C PHE A 18 10.69 -4.72 3.76
N ALA A 19 11.45 -5.65 3.20
CA ALA A 19 12.07 -5.51 1.88
C ALA A 19 11.03 -5.32 0.76
N MET A 20 9.82 -5.88 0.91
CA MET A 20 8.73 -5.73 -0.05
C MET A 20 8.22 -4.28 -0.17
N PHE A 21 8.54 -3.43 0.81
CA PHE A 21 8.18 -2.00 0.80
C PHE A 21 9.36 -1.08 0.44
N THR A 22 10.58 -1.60 0.37
CA THR A 22 11.79 -0.76 0.22
C THR A 22 12.61 -1.09 -1.02
N GLU A 23 12.37 -2.21 -1.69
CA GLU A 23 13.07 -2.59 -2.90
C GLU A 23 12.13 -2.53 -4.09
N PRO A 24 12.46 -1.76 -5.16
CA PRO A 24 11.55 -1.55 -6.30
C PRO A 24 11.10 -2.84 -6.96
N ASP A 25 12.03 -3.78 -7.18
CA ASP A 25 11.73 -5.06 -7.83
C ASP A 25 10.77 -5.93 -7.01
N LEU A 26 10.77 -5.75 -5.69
CA LEU A 26 9.89 -6.49 -4.80
C LEU A 26 8.53 -5.80 -4.64
N LEU A 27 8.51 -4.47 -4.56
CA LEU A 27 7.26 -3.73 -4.43
C LEU A 27 6.31 -4.02 -5.61
N VAL A 28 6.83 -4.00 -6.83
CA VAL A 28 6.01 -4.20 -8.03
C VAL A 28 5.45 -5.62 -8.18
N ARG A 29 5.87 -6.54 -7.35
CA ARG A 29 5.28 -7.90 -7.34
C ARG A 29 3.88 -7.91 -6.73
N TRP A 30 3.54 -6.90 -5.93
CA TRP A 30 2.24 -6.84 -5.27
C TRP A 30 1.58 -5.46 -5.34
N LEU A 31 2.32 -4.40 -5.66
CA LEU A 31 1.80 -3.02 -5.67
C LEU A 31 2.38 -2.25 -6.85
N GLY A 32 1.53 -1.98 -7.85
CA GLY A 32 1.92 -1.23 -9.02
C GLY A 32 2.70 -2.03 -10.07
N ASP A 33 3.13 -1.35 -11.11
CA ASP A 33 3.86 -1.93 -12.26
C ASP A 33 5.28 -1.39 -12.41
N THR A 34 5.56 -0.17 -11.97
CA THR A 34 6.94 0.34 -11.84
C THR A 34 7.09 1.05 -10.50
N ALA A 35 8.30 1.12 -9.99
CA ALA A 35 8.58 1.79 -8.71
C ALA A 35 9.93 2.50 -8.72
N GLU A 36 9.97 3.63 -8.02
CA GLU A 36 11.19 4.37 -7.73
C GLU A 36 11.22 4.59 -6.22
N LEU A 37 12.17 3.97 -5.55
CA LEU A 37 12.27 3.98 -4.09
C LEU A 37 13.68 4.34 -3.63
N ASP A 38 13.77 5.34 -2.75
CA ASP A 38 15.01 5.68 -2.05
C ASP A 38 14.73 5.56 -0.55
N PRO A 39 14.99 4.36 0.05
CA PRO A 39 14.55 4.04 1.41
C PRO A 39 15.42 4.68 2.50
N VAL A 40 15.45 5.99 2.50
CA VAL A 40 16.07 6.82 3.55
C VAL A 40 15.08 7.91 3.93
N PRO A 41 15.14 8.48 5.14
CA PRO A 41 14.27 9.59 5.51
C PRO A 41 14.38 10.74 4.50
N GLY A 42 13.25 11.18 3.96
CA GLY A 42 13.18 12.17 2.91
C GLY A 42 13.32 11.64 1.48
N GLY A 43 13.67 10.36 1.31
CA GLY A 43 13.83 9.73 0.00
C GLY A 43 12.50 9.48 -0.68
N VAL A 44 12.52 9.41 -2.02
CA VAL A 44 11.30 9.23 -2.83
C VAL A 44 10.64 7.87 -2.57
N PHE A 45 9.31 7.89 -2.54
CA PHE A 45 8.44 6.72 -2.58
C PHE A 45 7.46 6.93 -3.73
N ARG A 46 7.61 6.19 -4.83
CA ARG A 46 6.76 6.37 -6.01
C ARG A 46 6.51 5.03 -6.71
N PHE A 47 5.28 4.77 -7.08
CA PHE A 47 4.96 3.66 -7.98
C PHE A 47 3.84 4.07 -8.95
N THR A 48 3.79 3.40 -10.09
CA THR A 48 2.78 3.66 -11.11
C THR A 48 1.71 2.56 -11.10
N LEU A 49 0.48 2.94 -11.47
CA LEU A 49 -0.64 2.02 -11.65
C LEU A 49 -1.02 2.00 -13.13
N ALA A 50 -0.39 1.13 -13.91
CA ALA A 50 -0.60 1.02 -15.35
C ALA A 50 -0.55 2.42 -16.00
N ASP A 51 -1.52 2.76 -16.84
CA ASP A 51 -1.60 4.07 -17.48
C ASP A 51 -2.53 5.05 -16.75
N GLN A 52 -2.96 4.72 -15.53
CA GLN A 52 -3.97 5.49 -14.82
C GLN A 52 -3.39 6.64 -14.00
N ASP A 53 -2.45 6.35 -13.10
CA ASP A 53 -1.91 7.32 -12.17
C ASP A 53 -0.60 6.83 -11.57
N ALA A 54 0.03 7.69 -10.78
CA ALA A 54 1.19 7.35 -9.97
C ALA A 54 0.98 7.81 -8.54
N CYS A 55 1.29 6.94 -7.60
CA CYS A 55 1.36 7.29 -6.20
C CYS A 55 2.73 7.91 -5.90
N ARG A 56 2.76 9.01 -5.18
CA ARG A 56 4.00 9.71 -4.84
C ARG A 56 3.99 10.23 -3.41
N GLY A 57 5.10 9.99 -2.74
CA GLY A 57 5.37 10.48 -1.40
C GLY A 57 6.84 10.39 -1.08
N ARG A 58 7.15 10.32 0.21
CA ARG A 58 8.52 10.19 0.72
C ARG A 58 8.54 9.25 1.91
N TYR A 59 9.67 8.59 2.11
CA TYR A 59 9.92 7.92 3.38
C TYR A 59 10.10 8.98 4.47
N VAL A 60 9.46 8.77 5.61
CA VAL A 60 9.57 9.63 6.79
C VAL A 60 10.43 8.96 7.84
N GLU A 61 10.20 7.67 8.10
CA GLU A 61 10.90 6.91 9.11
C GLU A 61 11.16 5.50 8.61
N LEU A 62 12.35 4.96 8.88
CA LEU A 62 12.67 3.57 8.61
C LEU A 62 13.41 3.00 9.82
N ASP A 63 12.79 2.03 10.47
CA ASP A 63 13.35 1.25 11.59
C ASP A 63 13.29 -0.24 11.22
N PRO A 64 14.24 -0.72 10.38
CA PRO A 64 14.20 -2.10 9.91
C PRO A 64 14.40 -3.10 11.05
N PRO A 65 13.71 -4.23 11.04
CA PRO A 65 12.62 -4.62 10.14
C PRO A 65 11.23 -4.37 10.73
N HIS A 66 11.08 -3.48 11.71
CA HIS A 66 9.90 -3.37 12.56
C HIS A 66 8.92 -2.30 12.15
N ARG A 67 9.39 -1.21 11.54
CA ARG A 67 8.54 -0.06 11.28
C ARG A 67 9.04 0.77 10.11
N LEU A 68 8.11 1.24 9.29
CA LEU A 68 8.39 2.28 8.30
C LEU A 68 7.18 3.20 8.16
N VAL A 69 7.45 4.45 7.82
CA VAL A 69 6.42 5.48 7.60
C VAL A 69 6.76 6.17 6.29
N PHE A 70 5.76 6.34 5.44
CA PHE A 70 5.91 7.10 4.20
C PHE A 70 4.65 7.90 3.91
N THR A 71 4.81 9.02 3.21
CA THR A 71 3.68 9.83 2.77
C THR A 71 3.12 9.27 1.46
N TRP A 72 1.89 9.63 1.13
CA TRP A 72 1.11 9.01 0.08
C TRP A 72 0.17 10.00 -0.56
N GLY A 73 -0.04 9.88 -1.83
CA GLY A 73 -1.02 10.63 -2.61
C GLY A 73 -0.85 10.31 -4.08
N TRP A 74 -1.62 10.99 -4.93
CA TRP A 74 -1.70 10.67 -6.34
C TRP A 74 -1.30 11.86 -7.19
N GLU A 75 -0.49 11.65 -8.20
CA GLU A 75 0.03 12.74 -9.06
C GLU A 75 -1.07 13.41 -9.86
N ARG A 76 -2.02 12.64 -10.37
CA ARG A 76 -3.14 13.20 -11.13
C ARG A 76 -4.27 13.67 -10.23
N ALA A 77 -4.60 12.89 -9.20
CA ALA A 77 -5.64 13.19 -8.20
C ALA A 77 -7.01 13.59 -8.79
N GLU A 78 -7.33 13.16 -10.00
CA GLU A 78 -8.57 13.52 -10.69
C GLU A 78 -9.76 12.72 -10.17
N ALA A 79 -9.64 11.40 -10.14
CA ALA A 79 -10.67 10.49 -9.62
C ALA A 79 -10.56 10.29 -8.12
N ILE A 80 -9.35 10.40 -7.58
CA ILE A 80 -9.04 10.23 -6.17
C ILE A 80 -8.41 11.54 -5.69
N PRO A 81 -9.18 12.44 -5.03
CA PRO A 81 -8.68 13.77 -4.67
C PRO A 81 -7.76 13.73 -3.43
N VAL A 82 -6.67 13.00 -3.54
CA VAL A 82 -5.64 12.88 -2.51
C VAL A 82 -4.32 13.31 -3.16
N PRO A 83 -3.93 14.59 -3.03
CA PRO A 83 -2.70 15.09 -3.66
C PRO A 83 -1.46 14.34 -3.18
N ALA A 84 -0.44 14.28 -4.03
CA ALA A 84 0.82 13.61 -3.73
C ALA A 84 1.39 14.08 -2.38
N GLY A 85 1.78 13.12 -1.54
CA GLY A 85 2.38 13.38 -0.23
C GLY A 85 1.45 13.94 0.82
N SER A 86 0.14 14.00 0.58
CA SER A 86 -0.82 14.65 1.49
C SER A 86 -1.31 13.77 2.63
N THR A 87 -1.09 12.48 2.56
CA THR A 87 -1.49 11.52 3.60
C THR A 87 -0.29 10.71 4.07
N GLU A 88 -0.47 9.91 5.12
CA GLU A 88 0.63 9.16 5.73
C GLU A 88 0.25 7.70 5.96
N VAL A 89 1.18 6.81 5.60
CA VAL A 89 1.05 5.37 5.81
C VAL A 89 2.12 4.90 6.80
N THR A 90 1.70 4.22 7.84
CA THR A 90 2.58 3.58 8.82
C THR A 90 2.45 2.07 8.69
N VAL A 91 3.56 1.38 8.57
CA VAL A 91 3.60 -0.09 8.54
C VAL A 91 4.41 -0.57 9.74
N GLU A 92 3.80 -1.43 10.56
CA GLU A 92 4.42 -2.02 11.74
C GLU A 92 4.44 -3.54 11.57
N LEU A 93 5.60 -4.14 11.82
CA LEU A 93 5.86 -5.56 11.61
C LEU A 93 6.34 -6.20 12.90
N ALA A 94 5.59 -7.19 13.39
CA ALA A 94 5.94 -7.94 14.59
C ALA A 94 6.14 -9.40 14.24
N ARG A 95 7.23 -9.99 14.72
CA ARG A 95 7.53 -11.41 14.52
C ARG A 95 6.51 -12.26 15.27
N THR A 96 6.00 -13.30 14.60
CA THR A 96 5.12 -14.31 15.19
C THR A 96 5.72 -15.70 15.02
N SER A 97 5.09 -16.72 15.60
CA SER A 97 5.54 -18.11 15.47
C SER A 97 5.46 -18.62 14.02
N THR A 98 4.63 -18.01 13.16
CA THR A 98 4.42 -18.44 11.78
C THR A 98 4.90 -17.43 10.74
N GLY A 99 5.46 -16.30 11.17
CA GLY A 99 5.95 -15.27 10.26
C GLY A 99 5.87 -13.87 10.84
N THR A 100 4.99 -13.05 10.29
CA THR A 100 4.87 -11.63 10.66
C THR A 100 3.42 -11.23 10.82
N ARG A 101 3.13 -10.47 11.88
CA ARG A 101 1.90 -9.69 12.01
C ARG A 101 2.16 -8.31 11.45
N LEU A 102 1.50 -7.97 10.36
CA LEU A 102 1.57 -6.67 9.72
C LEU A 102 0.38 -5.81 10.15
N ARG A 103 0.65 -4.58 10.57
CA ARG A 103 -0.38 -3.57 10.81
C ARG A 103 -0.08 -2.35 9.96
N LEU A 104 -1.00 -2.00 9.08
CA LEU A 104 -0.91 -0.82 8.24
C LEU A 104 -1.95 0.20 8.68
N THR A 105 -1.52 1.43 8.93
CA THR A 105 -2.39 2.56 9.28
C THR A 105 -2.22 3.65 8.25
N HIS A 106 -3.32 4.05 7.60
CA HIS A 106 -3.33 5.14 6.63
C HIS A 106 -4.13 6.31 7.19
N ARG A 107 -3.47 7.45 7.39
CA ARG A 107 -4.05 8.65 8.01
C ARG A 107 -4.22 9.77 7.00
N GLY A 108 -5.24 10.60 7.21
CA GLY A 108 -5.48 11.82 6.43
C GLY A 108 -6.47 11.66 5.31
N LEU A 109 -7.21 10.55 5.25
CA LEU A 109 -8.21 10.29 4.23
C LEU A 109 -9.62 10.64 4.71
N ASP A 110 -10.48 11.06 3.79
CA ASP A 110 -11.88 11.39 4.06
C ASP A 110 -12.82 10.74 3.05
N GLY A 111 -14.07 10.48 3.47
CA GLY A 111 -15.19 10.12 2.60
C GLY A 111 -14.88 8.98 1.63
N ASP A 112 -15.13 9.23 0.33
CA ASP A 112 -14.93 8.25 -0.73
C ASP A 112 -13.45 7.84 -0.89
N ALA A 113 -12.52 8.76 -0.63
CA ALA A 113 -11.10 8.45 -0.66
C ALA A 113 -10.75 7.40 0.41
N ALA A 114 -11.29 7.55 1.63
CA ALA A 114 -11.08 6.57 2.69
C ALA A 114 -11.64 5.20 2.31
N THR A 115 -12.87 5.16 1.78
CA THR A 115 -13.51 3.92 1.34
C THR A 115 -12.71 3.22 0.24
N LEU A 116 -12.24 3.98 -0.75
CA LEU A 116 -11.47 3.45 -1.86
C LEU A 116 -10.13 2.88 -1.41
N HIS A 117 -9.43 3.59 -0.53
CA HIS A 117 -8.12 3.15 -0.03
C HIS A 117 -8.24 1.94 0.92
N GLU A 118 -9.28 1.87 1.73
CA GLU A 118 -9.53 0.70 2.56
C GLU A 118 -9.71 -0.55 1.70
N HIS A 119 -10.52 -0.45 0.64
CA HIS A 119 -10.72 -1.53 -0.33
C HIS A 119 -9.40 -1.87 -1.04
N GLY A 120 -8.64 -0.86 -1.46
CA GLY A 120 -7.36 -1.05 -2.14
C GLY A 120 -6.33 -1.75 -1.26
N TRP A 121 -6.18 -1.31 0.00
CA TRP A 121 -5.23 -1.94 0.93
C TRP A 121 -5.60 -3.39 1.22
N ASP A 122 -6.88 -3.70 1.39
CA ASP A 122 -7.34 -5.08 1.59
C ASP A 122 -6.87 -5.97 0.44
N ARG A 123 -7.05 -5.52 -0.79
CA ARG A 123 -6.67 -6.28 -1.98
C ARG A 123 -5.15 -6.35 -2.18
N PHE A 124 -4.43 -5.24 -2.00
CA PHE A 124 -2.97 -5.22 -2.17
C PHE A 124 -2.27 -6.05 -1.10
N LEU A 125 -2.72 -5.99 0.15
CA LEU A 125 -2.13 -6.80 1.22
C LEU A 125 -2.44 -8.28 1.02
N ALA A 126 -3.58 -8.64 0.44
CA ALA A 126 -3.87 -10.02 0.04
C ALA A 126 -2.87 -10.48 -1.04
N ARG A 127 -2.54 -9.62 -2.01
CA ARG A 127 -1.53 -9.90 -3.03
C ARG A 127 -0.14 -10.09 -2.42
N LEU A 128 0.24 -9.24 -1.47
CA LEU A 128 1.51 -9.37 -0.75
C LEU A 128 1.60 -10.74 -0.07
N GLY A 129 0.56 -11.13 0.65
CA GLY A 129 0.50 -12.44 1.31
C GLY A 129 0.62 -13.59 0.32
N ALA A 130 -0.04 -13.50 -0.83
CA ALA A 130 0.01 -14.52 -1.88
C ALA A 130 1.43 -14.65 -2.46
N VAL A 131 2.06 -13.53 -2.81
CA VAL A 131 3.44 -13.51 -3.34
C VAL A 131 4.41 -14.17 -2.37
N LEU A 132 4.32 -13.83 -1.08
CA LEU A 132 5.22 -14.36 -0.06
C LEU A 132 4.90 -15.81 0.34
N SER A 133 3.74 -16.34 -0.04
CA SER A 133 3.39 -17.74 0.11
C SER A 133 3.65 -18.56 -1.16
N GLY A 134 4.22 -17.95 -2.21
CA GLY A 134 4.49 -18.62 -3.48
C GLY A 134 3.25 -18.84 -4.35
N VAL A 135 2.17 -18.12 -4.09
CA VAL A 135 0.91 -18.20 -4.84
C VAL A 135 0.83 -17.03 -5.82
N ASP A 136 0.29 -17.28 -7.02
CA ASP A 136 0.05 -16.23 -8.00
C ASP A 136 -0.94 -15.21 -7.40
N PRO A 137 -0.57 -13.91 -7.33
CA PRO A 137 -1.45 -12.89 -6.76
C PRO A 137 -2.65 -12.53 -7.64
N GLY A 138 -2.69 -13.04 -8.88
CA GLY A 138 -3.77 -12.72 -9.82
C GLY A 138 -3.62 -11.34 -10.46
N THR A 139 -4.68 -10.87 -11.11
CA THR A 139 -4.72 -9.59 -11.80
C THR A 139 -4.63 -8.42 -10.83
N ASP A 140 -3.97 -7.34 -11.26
CA ASP A 140 -3.88 -6.11 -10.47
C ASP A 140 -5.29 -5.53 -10.29
N PRO A 141 -5.73 -5.28 -9.03
CA PRO A 141 -7.06 -4.73 -8.76
C PRO A 141 -7.27 -3.32 -9.33
N TRP A 142 -6.21 -2.62 -9.70
CA TRP A 142 -6.28 -1.26 -10.26
C TRP A 142 -6.44 -1.23 -11.79
N GLU A 143 -6.68 -2.36 -12.43
CA GLU A 143 -7.12 -2.38 -13.82
C GLU A 143 -8.54 -1.85 -13.95
N GLU A 144 -9.29 -1.85 -12.86
CA GLU A 144 -10.65 -1.29 -12.82
C GLU A 144 -10.60 0.23 -12.59
N HIS A 145 -11.57 0.94 -13.17
CA HIS A 145 -11.70 2.38 -12.94
C HIS A 145 -12.12 2.65 -11.48
N PRO A 146 -11.53 3.66 -10.80
CA PRO A 146 -11.87 3.95 -9.40
C PRO A 146 -13.36 4.16 -9.12
N ASP A 147 -14.10 4.80 -10.04
CA ASP A 147 -15.53 5.03 -9.87
C ASP A 147 -16.31 3.71 -9.85
N ASP A 148 -15.92 2.74 -10.67
CA ASP A 148 -16.57 1.43 -10.70
C ASP A 148 -16.33 0.67 -9.39
N VAL A 149 -15.13 0.79 -8.83
CA VAL A 149 -14.79 0.19 -7.54
C VAL A 149 -15.63 0.83 -6.43
N LEU A 150 -15.73 2.15 -6.40
CA LEU A 150 -16.51 2.87 -5.39
C LEU A 150 -18.00 2.50 -5.46
N GLU A 151 -18.57 2.44 -6.65
CA GLU A 151 -19.96 2.06 -6.84
C GLU A 151 -20.22 0.65 -6.31
N ARG A 152 -19.38 -0.31 -6.66
CA ARG A 152 -19.50 -1.69 -6.20
C ARG A 152 -19.41 -1.79 -4.68
N VAL A 153 -18.46 -1.09 -4.05
CA VAL A 153 -18.29 -1.12 -2.59
C VAL A 153 -19.51 -0.52 -1.88
N ARG A 154 -20.11 0.54 -2.45
CA ARG A 154 -21.34 1.13 -1.92
C ARG A 154 -22.52 0.17 -1.97
N GLU A 155 -22.62 -0.63 -3.02
CA GLU A 155 -23.68 -1.64 -3.17
C GLU A 155 -23.55 -2.77 -2.16
N GLU A 156 -22.34 -3.10 -1.72
CA GLU A 156 -22.06 -4.17 -0.74
C GLU A 156 -22.39 -3.75 0.71
N ARG A 157 -22.68 -2.48 0.95
CA ARG A 157 -22.94 -1.96 2.31
C ARG A 157 -24.40 -2.06 2.72
#